data_f283bed506516c7e32ff4f827400b3da
#
_entry.id   f283bed506516c7e32ff4f827400b3da
#
_cell.length_a   1.000
_cell.length_b   1.000
_cell.length_c   1.000
_cell.angle_alpha   90.00
_cell.angle_beta   90.00
_cell.angle_gamma   90.00
#
_symmetry.space_group_name_H-M   'P 1'
#
loop_
_entity.id
_entity.type
_entity.pdbx_description
1 polymer ?
#
loop_
_entity_poly.entity_id
_entity_poly.type
_entity_poly.pdbx_seq_one_letter_code
_entity_poly.pdbx_strand_id
1 'polypeptide(L)'
;MDVARATEVHVHRMRILLADDNAALRQTVRQIIEENPRWRICGEAADGRTAVELARRLNPDVVILDYKMPLMNGVEAAHLIGSFLPRASMVLFTGEATKAVVEQARGSGIAAVLSKAGNGYLRLLSFIDRVSTETQGRHSAPPGKRKSTKRHGPSDLGAGPRCLRISR
;
A
#
# COMPACT_ATOMS: atom_id res chain seq x y z
N MET A 1 10.73 -32.57 -32.23
CA MET A 1 9.95 -31.33 -32.41
C MET A 1 9.73 -30.76 -30.99
N ASP A 2 10.70 -29.94 -30.59
CA ASP A 2 10.63 -29.27 -29.27
C ASP A 2 9.64 -28.12 -29.34
N VAL A 3 8.53 -28.28 -28.63
CA VAL A 3 7.59 -27.19 -28.42
C VAL A 3 8.22 -26.28 -27.34
N ALA A 4 8.79 -25.19 -27.77
CA ALA A 4 9.30 -24.16 -26.90
C ALA A 4 8.19 -23.75 -25.90
N ARG A 5 8.36 -24.17 -24.66
CA ARG A 5 7.58 -23.72 -23.53
C ARG A 5 7.85 -22.23 -23.36
N ALA A 6 7.01 -21.41 -23.97
CA ALA A 6 6.99 -19.98 -23.68
C ALA A 6 6.73 -19.84 -22.18
N THR A 7 7.78 -19.50 -21.43
CA THR A 7 7.64 -19.01 -20.06
C THR A 7 6.85 -17.71 -20.16
N GLU A 8 5.54 -17.76 -19.90
CA GLU A 8 4.75 -16.57 -19.64
C GLU A 8 5.38 -15.88 -18.43
N VAL A 9 6.15 -14.86 -18.71
CA VAL A 9 6.59 -13.91 -17.70
C VAL A 9 5.30 -13.23 -17.21
N HIS A 10 4.80 -13.67 -16.10
CA HIS A 10 3.64 -13.08 -15.42
C HIS A 10 4.07 -11.68 -14.97
N VAL A 11 3.92 -10.70 -15.87
CA VAL A 11 4.16 -9.29 -15.52
C VAL A 11 3.08 -8.91 -14.53
N HIS A 12 3.45 -8.84 -13.26
CA HIS A 12 2.54 -8.40 -12.20
C HIS A 12 2.16 -6.95 -12.48
N ARG A 13 0.92 -6.75 -12.97
CA ARG A 13 0.38 -5.42 -13.20
C ARG A 13 0.05 -4.79 -11.85
N MET A 14 0.55 -3.59 -11.62
CA MET A 14 0.23 -2.79 -10.44
C MET A 14 -1.27 -2.53 -10.38
N ARG A 15 -1.87 -2.84 -9.26
CA ARG A 15 -3.31 -2.74 -9.00
C ARG A 15 -3.61 -1.43 -8.30
N ILE A 16 -4.43 -0.60 -8.90
CA ILE A 16 -4.73 0.74 -8.43
C ILE A 16 -6.23 0.84 -8.11
N LEU A 17 -6.57 1.26 -6.91
CA LEU A 17 -7.91 1.64 -6.52
C LEU A 17 -8.06 3.15 -6.64
N LEU A 18 -9.11 3.61 -7.31
CA LEU A 18 -9.40 5.03 -7.51
C LEU A 18 -10.71 5.41 -6.80
N ALA A 19 -10.65 6.39 -5.92
CA ALA A 19 -11.81 6.90 -5.20
C ALA A 19 -11.94 8.41 -5.37
N ASP A 20 -13.06 8.85 -5.94
CA ASP A 20 -13.41 10.24 -6.24
C ASP A 20 -14.91 10.29 -6.48
N ASP A 21 -15.63 11.30 -6.01
CA ASP A 21 -17.07 11.41 -6.22
C ASP A 21 -17.44 11.87 -7.65
N ASN A 22 -16.50 12.49 -8.36
CA ASN A 22 -16.68 12.97 -9.72
C ASN A 22 -16.42 11.85 -10.75
N ALA A 23 -17.48 11.32 -11.34
CA ALA A 23 -17.42 10.25 -12.33
C ALA A 23 -16.59 10.59 -13.58
N ALA A 24 -16.71 11.83 -14.09
CA ALA A 24 -15.96 12.26 -15.27
C ALA A 24 -14.45 12.32 -14.98
N LEU A 25 -14.09 12.74 -13.77
CA LEU A 25 -12.70 12.77 -13.33
C LEU A 25 -12.15 11.37 -13.15
N ARG A 26 -12.91 10.44 -12.56
CA ARG A 26 -12.50 9.03 -12.49
C ARG A 26 -12.22 8.45 -13.87
N GLN A 27 -13.10 8.72 -14.84
CA GLN A 27 -12.90 8.26 -16.23
C GLN A 27 -11.60 8.82 -16.84
N THR A 28 -11.34 10.12 -16.65
CA THR A 28 -10.09 10.76 -17.13
C THR A 28 -8.85 10.13 -16.48
N VAL A 29 -8.85 9.99 -15.16
CA VAL A 29 -7.71 9.39 -14.41
C VAL A 29 -7.51 7.94 -14.84
N ARG A 30 -8.57 7.15 -15.01
CA ARG A 30 -8.49 5.79 -15.53
C ARG A 30 -7.79 5.74 -16.89
N GLN A 31 -8.24 6.54 -17.86
CA GLN A 31 -7.67 6.58 -19.20
C GLN A 31 -6.16 6.85 -19.16
N ILE A 32 -5.76 7.89 -18.43
CA ILE A 32 -4.35 8.29 -18.31
C ILE A 32 -3.51 7.20 -17.63
N ILE A 33 -4.02 6.55 -16.60
CA ILE A 33 -3.29 5.48 -15.88
C ILE A 33 -3.15 4.24 -16.77
N GLU A 34 -4.21 3.82 -17.46
CA GLU A 34 -4.26 2.60 -18.26
C GLU A 34 -3.54 2.73 -19.61
N GLU A 35 -3.05 3.92 -20.00
CA GLU A 35 -2.05 4.08 -21.09
C GLU A 35 -0.76 3.30 -20.79
N ASN A 36 -0.42 3.09 -19.52
CA ASN A 36 0.71 2.26 -19.15
C ASN A 36 0.28 0.79 -18.96
N PRO A 37 0.73 -0.16 -19.80
CA PRO A 37 0.27 -1.55 -19.75
C PRO A 37 0.65 -2.29 -18.47
N ARG A 38 1.57 -1.74 -17.66
CA ARG A 38 1.96 -2.28 -16.35
C ARG A 38 1.00 -1.90 -15.22
N TRP A 39 0.08 -0.95 -15.45
CA TRP A 39 -0.86 -0.47 -14.45
C TRP A 39 -2.29 -0.82 -14.83
N ARG A 40 -3.14 -1.00 -13.83
CA ARG A 40 -4.57 -1.17 -14.08
C ARG A 40 -5.39 -0.66 -12.90
N ILE A 41 -6.51 -0.05 -13.20
CA ILE A 41 -7.53 0.25 -12.20
C ILE A 41 -8.24 -1.05 -11.85
N CYS A 42 -8.09 -1.52 -10.61
CA CYS A 42 -8.74 -2.74 -10.13
C CYS A 42 -10.11 -2.48 -9.49
N GLY A 43 -10.42 -1.23 -9.17
CA GLY A 43 -11.70 -0.82 -8.63
C GLY A 43 -11.86 0.69 -8.61
N GLU A 44 -13.13 1.14 -8.61
CA GLU A 44 -13.51 2.55 -8.47
C GLU A 44 -14.53 2.71 -7.37
N ALA A 45 -14.44 3.81 -6.62
CA ALA A 45 -15.38 4.21 -5.58
C ALA A 45 -15.83 5.66 -5.79
N ALA A 46 -17.08 5.96 -5.45
CA ALA A 46 -17.62 7.31 -5.47
C ALA A 46 -17.67 7.94 -4.05
N ASP A 47 -17.27 7.20 -3.04
CA ASP A 47 -17.26 7.63 -1.65
C ASP A 47 -16.19 6.88 -0.85
N GLY A 48 -15.84 7.40 0.33
CA GLY A 48 -14.79 6.84 1.16
C GLY A 48 -15.12 5.48 1.78
N ARG A 49 -16.39 5.22 2.09
CA ARG A 49 -16.82 3.93 2.65
C ARG A 49 -16.65 2.81 1.62
N THR A 50 -17.17 3.02 0.41
CA THR A 50 -16.97 2.10 -0.72
C THR A 50 -15.49 1.90 -1.02
N ALA A 51 -14.66 2.95 -0.93
CA ALA A 51 -13.21 2.82 -1.10
C ALA A 51 -12.59 1.87 -0.08
N VAL A 52 -12.95 1.96 1.20
CA VAL A 52 -12.47 1.06 2.27
C VAL A 52 -12.89 -0.39 2.01
N GLU A 53 -14.15 -0.62 1.62
CA GLU A 53 -14.67 -1.95 1.31
C GLU A 53 -13.96 -2.59 0.12
N LEU A 54 -13.76 -1.81 -0.95
CA LEU A 54 -13.03 -2.26 -2.14
C LEU A 54 -11.54 -2.51 -1.85
N ALA A 55 -10.89 -1.67 -1.05
CA ALA A 55 -9.50 -1.89 -0.65
C ALA A 55 -9.33 -3.23 0.08
N ARG A 56 -10.26 -3.58 0.97
CA ARG A 56 -10.26 -4.86 1.69
C ARG A 56 -10.42 -6.06 0.77
N ARG A 57 -11.31 -5.96 -0.23
CA ARG A 57 -11.59 -7.06 -1.17
C ARG A 57 -10.53 -7.22 -2.23
N LEU A 58 -10.00 -6.10 -2.71
CA LEU A 58 -9.15 -6.08 -3.90
C LEU A 58 -7.66 -6.09 -3.59
N ASN A 59 -7.24 -5.75 -2.36
CA ASN A 59 -5.83 -5.64 -1.96
C ASN A 59 -5.00 -4.86 -3.01
N PRO A 60 -5.31 -3.56 -3.27
CA PRO A 60 -4.59 -2.75 -4.24
C PRO A 60 -3.16 -2.46 -3.75
N ASP A 61 -2.25 -2.24 -4.71
CA ASP A 61 -0.87 -1.79 -4.45
C ASP A 61 -0.83 -0.28 -4.19
N VAL A 62 -1.70 0.47 -4.91
CA VAL A 62 -1.85 1.91 -4.79
C VAL A 62 -3.32 2.27 -4.58
N VAL A 63 -3.59 3.22 -3.69
CA VAL A 63 -4.92 3.80 -3.48
C VAL A 63 -4.85 5.30 -3.74
N ILE A 64 -5.64 5.76 -4.70
CA ILE A 64 -5.82 7.19 -5.02
C ILE A 64 -7.14 7.62 -4.40
N LEU A 65 -7.09 8.63 -3.55
CA LEU A 65 -8.26 9.13 -2.80
C LEU A 65 -8.46 10.61 -3.09
N ASP A 66 -9.68 11.03 -3.40
CA ASP A 66 -10.02 12.44 -3.26
C ASP A 66 -10.21 12.79 -1.78
N TYR A 67 -9.97 14.05 -1.44
CA TYR A 67 -10.22 14.53 -0.07
C TYR A 67 -11.71 14.63 0.23
N LYS A 68 -12.46 15.28 -0.66
CA LYS A 68 -13.90 15.48 -0.47
C LYS A 68 -14.71 14.38 -1.14
N MET A 69 -15.23 13.49 -0.33
CA MET A 69 -16.15 12.45 -0.78
C MET A 69 -17.33 12.33 0.19
N PRO A 70 -18.50 11.89 -0.30
CA PRO A 70 -19.64 11.56 0.56
C PRO A 70 -19.31 10.48 1.58
N LEU A 71 -20.06 10.45 2.68
CA LEU A 71 -20.04 9.44 3.74
C LEU A 71 -18.75 9.37 4.56
N MET A 72 -17.58 9.53 3.93
CA MET A 72 -16.26 9.46 4.55
C MET A 72 -15.25 10.18 3.66
N ASN A 73 -14.49 11.12 4.22
CA ASN A 73 -13.46 11.82 3.45
C ASN A 73 -12.23 10.93 3.20
N GLY A 74 -11.36 11.38 2.26
CA GLY A 74 -10.20 10.60 1.85
C GLY A 74 -9.16 10.34 2.95
N VAL A 75 -9.03 11.26 3.91
CA VAL A 75 -8.09 11.09 5.04
C VAL A 75 -8.61 10.04 6.03
N GLU A 76 -9.90 10.06 6.32
CA GLU A 76 -10.57 9.04 7.15
C GLU A 76 -10.49 7.66 6.49
N ALA A 77 -10.77 7.60 5.18
CA ALA A 77 -10.66 6.37 4.41
C ALA A 77 -9.21 5.83 4.43
N ALA A 78 -8.21 6.69 4.22
CA ALA A 78 -6.79 6.30 4.27
C ALA A 78 -6.40 5.75 5.63
N HIS A 79 -6.83 6.36 6.72
CA HIS A 79 -6.55 5.89 8.09
C HIS A 79 -7.09 4.47 8.30
N LEU A 80 -8.32 4.20 7.87
CA LEU A 80 -8.91 2.87 7.96
C LEU A 80 -8.20 1.86 7.06
N ILE A 81 -7.92 2.22 5.79
CA ILE A 81 -7.21 1.35 4.85
C ILE A 81 -5.82 1.00 5.39
N GLY A 82 -5.08 1.98 5.91
CA GLY A 82 -3.75 1.77 6.47
C GLY A 82 -3.71 0.78 7.64
N SER A 83 -4.79 0.67 8.41
CA SER A 83 -4.89 -0.25 9.54
C SER A 83 -4.87 -1.74 9.14
N PHE A 84 -5.37 -2.09 7.96
CA PHE A 84 -5.41 -3.49 7.48
C PHE A 84 -4.61 -3.73 6.21
N LEU A 85 -4.20 -2.67 5.50
CA LEU A 85 -3.40 -2.76 4.26
C LEU A 85 -2.15 -1.85 4.32
N PRO A 86 -1.25 -2.06 5.28
CA PRO A 86 -0.14 -1.15 5.56
C PRO A 86 0.93 -1.10 4.45
N ARG A 87 0.84 -2.01 3.47
CA ARG A 87 1.77 -2.05 2.33
C ARG A 87 1.28 -1.28 1.12
N ALA A 88 0.00 -0.91 1.07
CA ALA A 88 -0.53 -0.10 -0.01
C ALA A 88 0.02 1.33 0.08
N SER A 89 0.45 1.86 -1.04
CA SER A 89 0.85 3.26 -1.13
C SER A 89 -0.38 4.12 -1.37
N MET A 90 -0.70 5.00 -0.44
CA MET A 90 -1.86 5.88 -0.54
C MET A 90 -1.48 7.29 -0.94
N VAL A 91 -2.21 7.89 -1.87
CA VAL A 91 -2.05 9.26 -2.32
C VAL A 91 -3.37 9.99 -2.27
N LEU A 92 -3.36 11.20 -1.69
CA LEU A 92 -4.50 12.10 -1.78
C LEU A 92 -4.35 12.94 -3.05
N PHE A 93 -5.30 12.81 -3.98
CA PHE A 93 -5.33 13.55 -5.25
C PHE A 93 -6.57 14.42 -5.27
N THR A 94 -6.43 15.71 -4.92
CA THR A 94 -7.55 16.58 -4.58
C THR A 94 -7.46 17.96 -5.21
N GLY A 95 -8.62 18.57 -5.48
CA GLY A 95 -8.71 20.00 -5.84
C GLY A 95 -8.31 20.95 -4.70
N GLU A 96 -8.34 20.47 -3.45
CA GLU A 96 -8.10 21.27 -2.24
C GLU A 96 -6.82 20.87 -1.50
N ALA A 97 -5.68 20.91 -2.16
CA ALA A 97 -4.38 20.63 -1.56
C ALA A 97 -3.87 21.79 -0.68
N THR A 98 -4.65 22.16 0.34
CA THR A 98 -4.30 23.23 1.28
C THR A 98 -3.36 22.75 2.38
N LYS A 99 -2.71 23.70 3.10
CA LYS A 99 -1.88 23.34 4.27
C LYS A 99 -2.67 22.57 5.32
N ALA A 100 -3.94 22.91 5.55
CA ALA A 100 -4.80 22.22 6.49
C ALA A 100 -5.04 20.77 6.10
N VAL A 101 -5.30 20.49 4.82
CA VAL A 101 -5.47 19.12 4.29
C VAL A 101 -4.17 18.32 4.41
N VAL A 102 -3.03 18.95 4.12
CA VAL A 102 -1.71 18.30 4.29
C VAL A 102 -1.45 17.94 5.75
N GLU A 103 -1.79 18.81 6.70
CA GLU A 103 -1.66 18.51 8.13
C GLU A 103 -2.59 17.38 8.57
N GLN A 104 -3.83 17.36 8.12
CA GLN A 104 -4.78 16.26 8.40
C GLN A 104 -4.30 14.92 7.82
N ALA A 105 -3.64 14.94 6.66
CA ALA A 105 -3.09 13.74 6.04
C ALA A 105 -1.89 13.15 6.81
N ARG A 106 -1.26 13.93 7.69
CA ARG A 106 -0.14 13.43 8.50
C ARG A 106 -0.62 12.34 9.46
N GLY A 107 0.11 11.23 9.50
CA GLY A 107 -0.21 10.10 10.36
C GLY A 107 -1.38 9.22 9.89
N SER A 108 -2.04 9.54 8.77
CA SER A 108 -3.11 8.72 8.19
C SER A 108 -2.62 7.61 7.24
N GLY A 109 -1.31 7.50 7.03
CA GLY A 109 -0.71 6.56 6.08
C GLY A 109 -0.64 7.08 4.63
N ILE A 110 -1.07 8.33 4.37
CA ILE A 110 -0.96 8.98 3.06
C ILE A 110 0.50 9.34 2.79
N ALA A 111 1.05 8.81 1.69
CA ALA A 111 2.43 9.03 1.28
C ALA A 111 2.64 10.38 0.56
N ALA A 112 1.60 10.92 -0.08
CA ALA A 112 1.66 12.21 -0.75
C ALA A 112 0.28 12.87 -0.86
N VAL A 113 0.25 14.20 -0.85
CA VAL A 113 -0.92 15.01 -1.18
C VAL A 113 -0.62 15.78 -2.47
N LEU A 114 -1.40 15.52 -3.51
CA LEU A 114 -1.22 16.07 -4.85
C LEU A 114 -2.44 16.90 -5.25
N SER A 115 -2.20 18.07 -5.83
CA SER A 115 -3.28 18.91 -6.37
C SER A 115 -3.74 18.38 -7.73
N LYS A 116 -5.05 18.37 -7.99
CA LYS A 116 -5.64 18.11 -9.30
C LYS A 116 -5.35 19.22 -10.32
N ALA A 117 -4.94 20.40 -9.86
CA ALA A 117 -4.65 21.55 -10.71
C ALA A 117 -3.23 21.51 -11.31
N GLY A 118 -3.04 22.25 -12.42
CA GLY A 118 -1.75 22.40 -13.06
C GLY A 118 -1.17 21.09 -13.59
N ASN A 119 0.02 20.73 -13.14
CA ASN A 119 0.70 19.49 -13.51
C ASN A 119 0.36 18.28 -12.61
N GLY A 120 -0.78 18.32 -11.92
CA GLY A 120 -1.19 17.31 -10.95
C GLY A 120 -1.21 15.89 -11.49
N TYR A 121 -1.73 15.70 -12.70
CA TYR A 121 -1.75 14.37 -13.35
C TYR A 121 -0.35 13.83 -13.61
N LEU A 122 0.59 14.65 -14.08
CA LEU A 122 1.98 14.22 -14.27
C LEU A 122 2.64 13.82 -12.94
N ARG A 123 2.36 14.57 -11.87
CA ARG A 123 2.85 14.23 -10.53
C ARG A 123 2.23 12.94 -10.01
N LEU A 124 0.95 12.68 -10.31
CA LEU A 124 0.28 11.43 -9.96
C LEU A 124 0.93 10.25 -10.68
N LEU A 125 1.17 10.35 -11.99
CA LEU A 125 1.84 9.31 -12.77
C LEU A 125 3.27 9.06 -12.26
N SER A 126 4.02 10.12 -11.95
CA SER A 126 5.37 9.99 -11.37
C SER A 126 5.35 9.31 -9.99
N PHE A 127 4.33 9.57 -9.18
CA PHE A 127 4.14 8.87 -7.90
C PHE A 127 3.91 7.38 -8.10
N ILE A 128 3.00 7.01 -9.01
CA ILE A 128 2.67 5.61 -9.32
C ILE A 128 3.90 4.88 -9.88
N ASP A 129 4.66 5.50 -10.78
CA ASP A 129 5.86 4.89 -11.37
C ASP A 129 6.94 4.61 -10.32
N ARG A 130 7.17 5.55 -9.40
CA ARG A 130 8.08 5.34 -8.26
C ARG A 130 7.67 4.15 -7.41
N VAL A 131 6.39 4.07 -7.01
CA VAL A 131 5.86 2.94 -6.24
C VAL A 131 6.01 1.62 -7.01
N SER A 132 5.77 1.64 -8.32
CA SER A 132 5.93 0.48 -9.20
C SER A 132 7.35 -0.07 -9.16
N THR A 133 8.34 0.81 -9.23
CA THR A 133 9.76 0.44 -9.19
C THR A 133 10.17 -0.13 -7.83
N GLU A 134 9.69 0.46 -6.74
CA GLU A 134 9.97 0.00 -5.38
C GLU A 134 9.36 -1.39 -5.11
N THR A 135 8.17 -1.66 -5.63
CA THR A 135 7.48 -2.94 -5.46
C THR A 135 8.16 -4.06 -6.24
N GLN A 136 8.63 -3.80 -7.45
CA GLN A 136 9.38 -4.78 -8.26
C GLN A 136 10.72 -5.16 -7.62
N GLY A 137 11.43 -4.20 -7.02
CA GLY A 137 12.67 -4.46 -6.29
C GLY A 137 12.51 -5.39 -5.08
N ARG A 138 11.34 -5.41 -4.46
CA ARG A 138 11.03 -6.29 -3.31
C ARG A 138 10.73 -7.74 -3.70
N HIS A 139 10.23 -7.98 -4.91
CA HIS A 139 9.93 -9.34 -5.42
C HIS A 139 11.15 -10.02 -6.04
N SER A 140 12.20 -9.29 -6.40
CA SER A 140 13.43 -9.82 -6.99
C SER A 140 14.53 -10.11 -5.97
N ALA A 141 14.34 -9.86 -4.68
CA ALA A 141 15.30 -10.24 -3.65
C ALA A 141 15.20 -11.77 -3.39
N PRO A 142 16.30 -12.55 -3.53
CA PRO A 142 16.28 -13.97 -3.19
C PRO A 142 15.96 -14.13 -1.70
N PRO A 143 15.24 -15.22 -1.31
CA PRO A 143 14.91 -15.46 0.09
C PRO A 143 16.19 -15.50 0.91
N GLY A 144 16.34 -14.52 1.80
CA GLY A 144 17.50 -14.39 2.66
C GLY A 144 17.76 -15.71 3.39
N LYS A 145 18.97 -16.26 3.24
CA LYS A 145 19.44 -17.43 4.00
C LYS A 145 19.21 -17.13 5.48
N ARG A 146 18.27 -17.83 6.09
CA ARG A 146 18.12 -17.87 7.55
C ARG A 146 19.47 -18.32 8.11
N LYS A 147 20.19 -17.40 8.76
CA LYS A 147 21.32 -17.77 9.58
C LYS A 147 20.77 -18.68 10.69
N SER A 148 21.04 -19.97 10.58
CA SER A 148 20.80 -20.93 11.65
C SER A 148 21.76 -20.54 12.78
N THR A 149 21.26 -19.88 13.80
CA THR A 149 21.96 -19.78 15.07
C THR A 149 22.01 -21.17 15.66
N LYS A 150 23.18 -21.81 15.58
CA LYS A 150 23.50 -23.01 16.33
C LYS A 150 23.24 -22.69 17.81
N ARG A 151 22.20 -23.28 18.37
CA ARG A 151 22.03 -23.35 19.81
C ARG A 151 23.14 -24.25 20.33
N HIS A 152 24.13 -23.67 21.02
CA HIS A 152 24.99 -24.42 21.91
C HIS A 152 24.12 -24.89 23.07
N GLY A 153 24.06 -26.19 23.24
CA GLY A 153 23.43 -26.83 24.39
C GLY A 153 24.24 -26.53 25.65
N PRO A 154 23.60 -26.49 26.80
CA PRO A 154 24.34 -26.36 28.09
C PRO A 154 24.92 -27.72 28.45
N SER A 155 26.24 -27.73 28.59
CA SER A 155 26.96 -28.80 29.30
C SER A 155 26.68 -28.70 30.78
N ASP A 156 26.25 -29.81 31.27
CA ASP A 156 26.12 -30.31 32.64
C ASP A 156 27.30 -29.96 33.55
N LEU A 157 27.01 -29.68 34.79
CA LEU A 157 27.67 -30.22 35.99
C LEU A 157 27.39 -29.37 37.24
N GLY A 158 26.79 -30.00 38.23
CA GLY A 158 27.33 -29.87 39.57
C GLY A 158 26.40 -29.34 40.67
N ALA A 159 25.76 -30.31 41.29
CA ALA A 159 25.70 -30.54 42.74
C ALA A 159 25.22 -29.47 43.73
N GLY A 160 24.05 -29.75 44.30
CA GLY A 160 23.98 -29.94 45.72
C GLY A 160 23.44 -28.80 46.60
N PRO A 161 22.90 -29.19 47.75
CA PRO A 161 21.65 -28.62 48.25
C PRO A 161 21.84 -27.78 49.53
N ARG A 162 20.79 -27.12 49.98
CA ARG A 162 20.40 -26.84 51.40
C ARG A 162 19.45 -25.63 51.42
N CYS A 163 18.26 -25.90 51.75
CA CYS A 163 17.63 -25.97 53.08
C CYS A 163 17.61 -24.67 53.89
N LEU A 164 16.42 -24.44 54.38
CA LEU A 164 15.99 -23.74 55.64
C LEU A 164 15.60 -22.28 55.45
N ARG A 165 14.45 -21.93 55.75
CA ARG A 165 13.51 -21.84 56.89
C ARG A 165 13.06 -20.40 57.13
N ILE A 166 11.77 -20.20 57.14
CA ILE A 166 10.89 -19.76 58.25
C ILE A 166 10.74 -18.24 58.51
N SER A 167 9.48 -17.86 58.52
CA SER A 167 8.74 -16.96 59.45
C SER A 167 8.96 -15.43 59.27
N ARG A 168 7.99 -14.65 59.14
CA ARG A 168 6.69 -14.41 59.80
C ARG A 168 5.78 -13.66 58.88
#